data_6162654dfb9e70c0532591b178851257
#
_entry.id   6162654dfb9e70c0532591b178851257
#
_cell.length_a   1.000
_cell.length_b   1.000
_cell.length_c   1.000
_cell.angle_alpha   90.00
_cell.angle_beta   90.00
_cell.angle_gamma   90.00
#
_symmetry.space_group_name_H-M   'P 1'
#
loop_
_entity.id
_entity.type
_entity.pdbx_description
1 polymer ?
#
loop_
_entity_poly.entity_id
_entity_poly.type
_entity_poly.pdbx_seq_one_letter_code
_entity_poly.pdbx_strand_id
1 'polypeptide(L)'
;MKKFVLLTAAVSLTSVAFGQNASSSPIDEYECIYEYRVKNTKGSIDATSTILQIGRNTAKFSDYTTFQVDSAIACKAPEADIQKFKAQETRNDMLFDQSVSQNEPKGKLTVYSVITPNYYSYTESATPINWNFSEETDTICGYTCQKAVGKYGGRTWTVWYSSEIPVSFGPWKLCGLPGLVLAANDA
;
A
#
# COMPACT_ATOMS: atom_id res chain seq x y z
N MET A 1 -3.55 -8.54 21.69
CA MET A 1 -4.28 -7.34 21.18
C MET A 1 -4.67 -7.65 19.75
N LYS A 2 -5.97 -7.87 19.47
CA LYS A 2 -6.44 -8.13 18.10
C LYS A 2 -6.64 -6.78 17.41
N LYS A 3 -5.74 -6.40 16.52
CA LYS A 3 -5.95 -5.28 15.60
C LYS A 3 -6.52 -5.87 14.32
N PHE A 4 -7.78 -5.56 14.02
CA PHE A 4 -8.36 -5.85 12.71
C PHE A 4 -7.87 -4.77 11.73
N VAL A 5 -7.25 -5.19 10.65
CA VAL A 5 -6.90 -4.30 9.53
C VAL A 5 -7.84 -4.64 8.39
N LEU A 6 -8.70 -3.71 8.01
CA LEU A 6 -9.53 -3.81 6.82
C LEU A 6 -8.98 -2.82 5.80
N LEU A 7 -8.49 -3.33 4.68
CA LEU A 7 -8.09 -2.54 3.53
C LEU A 7 -9.17 -2.68 2.45
N THR A 8 -9.84 -1.59 2.12
CA THR A 8 -10.73 -1.51 0.96
C THR A 8 -10.16 -0.51 -0.03
N ALA A 9 -9.93 -0.93 -1.26
CA ALA A 9 -9.38 -0.08 -2.31
C ALA A 9 -10.45 0.85 -2.89
N ALA A 10 -10.05 2.10 -3.16
CA ALA A 10 -10.64 2.92 -4.19
C ALA A 10 -9.62 2.97 -5.34
N VAL A 11 -9.85 2.23 -6.41
CA VAL A 11 -8.94 2.21 -7.56
C VAL A 11 -9.22 3.41 -8.43
N SER A 12 -8.34 4.41 -8.41
CA SER A 12 -8.31 5.43 -9.45
C SER A 12 -7.18 5.09 -10.42
N LEU A 13 -7.53 4.54 -11.58
CA LEU A 13 -6.61 4.37 -12.70
C LEU A 13 -6.36 5.75 -13.32
N THR A 14 -5.39 6.49 -12.81
CA THR A 14 -4.89 7.67 -13.48
C THR A 14 -3.60 7.31 -14.19
N SER A 15 -3.69 7.10 -15.50
CA SER A 15 -2.53 7.15 -16.37
C SER A 15 -2.06 8.62 -16.42
N VAL A 16 -1.20 9.02 -15.52
CA VAL A 16 -0.57 10.34 -15.57
C VAL A 16 0.61 10.24 -16.49
N ALA A 17 0.42 10.65 -17.75
CA ALA A 17 1.50 10.93 -18.66
C ALA A 17 2.20 12.22 -18.19
N PHE A 18 3.22 12.11 -17.36
CA PHE A 18 4.12 13.22 -17.07
C PHE A 18 5.24 13.29 -18.11
N GLY A 19 5.42 14.49 -18.63
CA GLY A 19 6.39 14.86 -19.66
C GLY A 19 7.82 14.48 -19.28
N GLN A 20 8.55 14.06 -20.30
CA GLN A 20 9.96 13.73 -20.29
C GLN A 20 10.80 14.87 -19.73
N ASN A 21 11.48 14.62 -18.61
CA ASN A 21 12.80 15.12 -18.20
C ASN A 21 12.93 15.13 -16.66
N ALA A 22 13.18 13.98 -16.05
CA ALA A 22 13.91 13.91 -14.78
C ALA A 22 14.44 12.48 -14.59
N SER A 23 15.67 12.38 -14.10
CA SER A 23 16.39 11.17 -13.78
C SER A 23 15.54 10.10 -13.10
N SER A 24 15.37 8.97 -13.78
CA SER A 24 15.11 7.60 -13.28
C SER A 24 14.29 7.44 -11.98
N SER A 25 13.13 8.07 -11.87
CA SER A 25 12.06 7.49 -11.06
C SER A 25 11.36 6.44 -11.91
N PRO A 26 11.08 5.23 -11.40
CA PRO A 26 10.27 4.27 -12.13
C PRO A 26 8.94 4.94 -12.46
N ILE A 27 8.56 4.91 -13.73
CA ILE A 27 7.27 5.43 -14.18
C ILE A 27 6.23 4.57 -13.50
N ASP A 28 5.43 5.16 -12.63
CA ASP A 28 4.31 4.46 -12.00
C ASP A 28 3.31 4.11 -13.11
N GLU A 29 3.06 2.82 -13.27
CA GLU A 29 2.11 2.33 -14.26
C GLU A 29 0.68 2.37 -13.69
N TYR A 30 0.55 2.20 -12.36
CA TYR A 30 -0.72 2.22 -11.64
C TYR A 30 -0.55 2.81 -10.25
N GLU A 31 -1.61 3.45 -9.77
CA GLU A 31 -1.74 3.89 -8.39
C GLU A 31 -3.07 3.39 -7.82
N CYS A 32 -3.01 2.83 -6.62
CA CYS A 32 -4.19 2.37 -5.89
C CYS A 32 -4.24 2.99 -4.51
N ILE A 33 -5.35 3.64 -4.19
CA ILE A 33 -5.57 4.22 -2.85
C ILE A 33 -6.42 3.23 -2.06
N TYR A 34 -5.98 2.93 -0.84
CA TYR A 34 -6.68 2.05 0.08
C TYR A 34 -7.10 2.82 1.33
N GLU A 35 -8.26 2.52 1.85
CA GLU A 35 -8.64 2.91 3.20
C GLU A 35 -8.08 1.87 4.18
N TYR A 36 -7.13 2.28 5.00
CA TYR A 36 -6.53 1.47 6.05
C TYR A 36 -7.30 1.70 7.35
N ARG A 37 -7.90 0.65 7.89
CA ARG A 37 -8.73 0.69 9.10
C ARG A 37 -8.13 -0.17 10.20
N VAL A 38 -8.07 0.38 11.41
CA VAL A 38 -7.58 -0.32 12.60
C VAL A 38 -8.62 -0.23 13.71
N LYS A 39 -9.01 -1.37 14.27
CA LYS A 39 -9.83 -1.40 15.47
C LYS A 39 -8.94 -1.18 16.69
N ASN A 40 -9.16 -0.07 17.39
CA ASN A 40 -8.39 0.26 18.58
C ASN A 40 -8.87 -0.55 19.81
N THR A 41 -8.13 -0.44 20.92
CA THR A 41 -8.43 -1.16 22.17
C THR A 41 -9.77 -0.79 22.81
N LYS A 42 -10.33 0.37 22.45
CA LYS A 42 -11.63 0.84 22.94
C LYS A 42 -12.80 0.36 22.06
N GLY A 43 -12.49 -0.34 20.94
CA GLY A 43 -13.47 -0.89 20.02
C GLY A 43 -13.89 0.08 18.91
N SER A 44 -13.39 1.33 18.90
CA SER A 44 -13.59 2.25 17.79
C SER A 44 -12.67 1.88 16.61
N ILE A 45 -13.06 2.31 15.42
CA ILE A 45 -12.32 2.13 14.18
C ILE A 45 -11.68 3.46 13.83
N ASP A 46 -10.36 3.46 13.74
CA ASP A 46 -9.58 4.57 13.23
C ASP A 46 -9.20 4.26 11.78
N ALA A 47 -9.26 5.25 10.89
CA ALA A 47 -9.01 5.06 9.46
C ALA A 47 -8.07 6.13 8.91
N THR A 48 -7.21 5.72 7.96
CA THR A 48 -6.37 6.61 7.16
C THR A 48 -6.31 6.10 5.72
N SER A 49 -5.90 6.98 4.80
CA SER A 49 -5.65 6.59 3.42
C SER A 49 -4.21 6.15 3.25
N THR A 50 -4.00 5.08 2.49
CA THR A 50 -2.69 4.60 2.07
C THR A 50 -2.65 4.46 0.56
N ILE A 51 -1.47 4.45 -0.03
CA ILE A 51 -1.29 4.34 -1.48
C ILE A 51 -0.33 3.21 -1.83
N LEU A 52 -0.66 2.47 -2.87
CA LEU A 52 0.22 1.54 -3.55
C LEU A 52 0.55 2.11 -4.93
N GLN A 53 1.81 2.43 -5.13
CA GLN A 53 2.37 2.85 -6.41
C GLN A 53 3.01 1.63 -7.06
N ILE A 54 2.65 1.34 -8.30
CA ILE A 54 3.11 0.16 -9.03
C ILE A 54 3.84 0.62 -10.28
N GLY A 55 5.13 0.34 -10.32
CA GLY A 55 5.96 0.48 -11.50
C GLY A 55 6.07 -0.85 -12.26
N ARG A 56 6.90 -0.88 -13.28
CA ARG A 56 7.04 -2.04 -14.17
C ARG A 56 7.35 -3.37 -13.45
N ASN A 57 8.22 -3.35 -12.46
CA ASN A 57 8.68 -4.54 -11.73
C ASN A 57 8.76 -4.33 -10.21
N THR A 58 8.36 -3.19 -9.71
CA THR A 58 8.46 -2.82 -8.30
C THR A 58 7.17 -2.16 -7.85
N ALA A 59 6.90 -2.19 -6.56
CA ALA A 59 5.81 -1.41 -6.00
C ALA A 59 6.24 -0.78 -4.67
N LYS A 60 5.61 0.34 -4.32
CA LYS A 60 5.80 1.01 -3.02
C LYS A 60 4.44 1.25 -2.38
N PHE A 61 4.30 0.82 -1.14
CA PHE A 61 3.12 1.06 -0.32
C PHE A 61 3.46 1.99 0.83
N SER A 62 2.69 3.05 1.03
CA SER A 62 2.93 4.05 2.07
C SER A 62 1.65 4.75 2.52
N ASP A 63 1.74 5.55 3.58
CA ASP A 63 0.69 6.51 3.93
C ASP A 63 0.49 7.52 2.80
N TYR A 64 -0.78 7.88 2.53
CA TYR A 64 -1.11 8.76 1.41
C TYR A 64 -0.66 10.21 1.66
N THR A 65 -0.70 10.68 2.90
CA THR A 65 -0.26 12.05 3.24
C THR A 65 1.25 12.19 3.09
N THR A 66 2.01 11.18 3.54
CA THR A 66 3.45 11.12 3.32
C THR A 66 3.79 11.14 1.82
N PHE A 67 3.07 10.34 1.02
CA PHE A 67 3.20 10.39 -0.45
C PHE A 67 2.95 11.78 -1.02
N GLN A 68 1.91 12.48 -0.56
CA GLN A 68 1.61 13.85 -1.03
C GLN A 68 2.74 14.82 -0.70
N VAL A 69 3.32 14.73 0.49
CA VAL A 69 4.47 15.56 0.90
C VAL A 69 5.68 15.28 0.01
N ASP A 70 6.05 14.01 -0.15
CA ASP A 70 7.20 13.58 -0.96
C ASP A 70 7.03 14.00 -2.42
N SER A 71 5.84 13.79 -2.97
CA SER A 71 5.50 14.16 -4.35
C SER A 71 5.57 15.68 -4.57
N ALA A 72 5.03 16.47 -3.65
CA ALA A 72 5.09 17.92 -3.72
C ALA A 72 6.53 18.45 -3.68
N ILE A 73 7.37 17.86 -2.83
CA ILE A 73 8.81 18.20 -2.76
C ILE A 73 9.50 17.82 -4.06
N ALA A 74 9.27 16.62 -4.59
CA ALA A 74 9.88 16.14 -5.82
C ALA A 74 9.49 16.99 -7.04
N CYS A 75 8.23 17.43 -7.12
CA CYS A 75 7.73 18.31 -8.17
C CYS A 75 8.08 19.79 -7.96
N LYS A 76 8.81 20.14 -6.90
CA LYS A 76 9.14 21.53 -6.54
C LYS A 76 7.88 22.41 -6.44
N ALA A 77 6.83 21.88 -5.82
CA ALA A 77 5.59 22.62 -5.59
C ALA A 77 5.83 23.88 -4.74
N PRO A 78 4.93 24.87 -4.77
CA PRO A 78 5.02 26.05 -3.90
C PRO A 78 5.13 25.64 -2.43
N GLU A 79 5.98 26.34 -1.67
CA GLU A 79 6.22 26.03 -0.23
C GLU A 79 4.93 26.00 0.59
N ALA A 80 3.95 26.86 0.23
CA ALA A 80 2.65 26.89 0.91
C ALA A 80 1.88 25.56 0.78
N ASP A 81 1.98 24.87 -0.36
CA ASP A 81 1.33 23.58 -0.59
C ASP A 81 2.06 22.47 0.18
N ILE A 82 3.40 22.50 0.18
CA ILE A 82 4.22 21.56 0.96
C ILE A 82 3.88 21.69 2.46
N GLN A 83 3.79 22.90 2.98
CA GLN A 83 3.46 23.15 4.38
C GLN A 83 2.04 22.70 4.73
N LYS A 84 1.08 22.84 3.80
CA LYS A 84 -0.29 22.34 3.98
C LYS A 84 -0.30 20.82 4.16
N PHE A 85 0.41 20.07 3.31
CA PHE A 85 0.50 18.60 3.42
C PHE A 85 1.22 18.18 4.69
N LYS A 86 2.33 18.84 5.06
CA LYS A 86 3.04 18.58 6.33
C LYS A 86 2.17 18.85 7.55
N ALA A 87 1.35 19.89 7.54
CA ALA A 87 0.43 20.18 8.64
C ALA A 87 -0.66 19.11 8.75
N GLN A 88 -1.06 18.49 7.66
CA GLN A 88 -2.01 17.39 7.64
C GLN A 88 -1.37 16.10 8.17
N GLU A 89 -0.13 15.81 7.80
CA GLU A 89 0.66 14.69 8.33
C GLU A 89 0.80 14.77 9.86
N THR A 90 1.07 15.96 10.41
CA THR A 90 1.21 16.17 11.86
C THR A 90 -0.13 16.02 12.62
N ARG A 91 -1.26 16.28 11.96
CA ARG A 91 -2.60 16.14 12.57
C ARG A 91 -3.09 14.70 12.64
N ASN A 92 -2.70 13.89 11.68
CA ASN A 92 -3.05 12.48 11.66
C ASN A 92 -1.98 11.77 12.48
N ASP A 93 -2.27 11.39 13.73
CA ASP A 93 -1.47 10.37 14.40
C ASP A 93 -1.32 9.22 13.41
N MET A 94 -0.13 9.04 12.84
CA MET A 94 0.09 8.15 11.71
C MET A 94 -0.32 6.73 12.10
N LEU A 95 -1.49 6.33 11.64
CA LEU A 95 -1.98 4.95 11.85
C LEU A 95 -1.15 3.92 11.10
N PHE A 96 -0.54 4.36 9.99
CA PHE A 96 0.37 3.56 9.18
C PHE A 96 1.71 4.31 9.04
N ASP A 97 2.70 3.91 9.84
CA ASP A 97 4.01 4.56 9.99
C ASP A 97 5.12 3.90 9.16
N GLN A 98 4.76 3.04 8.23
CA GLN A 98 5.71 2.30 7.40
C GLN A 98 5.59 2.70 5.94
N SER A 99 6.73 2.57 5.23
CA SER A 99 6.75 2.51 3.77
C SER A 99 7.40 1.19 3.36
N VAL A 100 6.77 0.47 2.45
CA VAL A 100 7.22 -0.86 2.02
C VAL A 100 7.47 -0.85 0.52
N SER A 101 8.74 -1.03 0.13
CA SER A 101 9.12 -1.27 -1.26
C SER A 101 9.13 -2.77 -1.53
N GLN A 102 8.41 -3.18 -2.57
CA GLN A 102 8.30 -4.58 -2.98
C GLN A 102 9.16 -4.80 -4.23
N ASN A 103 9.92 -5.91 -4.21
CA ASN A 103 10.85 -6.30 -5.28
C ASN A 103 11.98 -5.28 -5.53
N GLU A 104 12.33 -4.50 -4.52
CA GLU A 104 13.45 -3.56 -4.53
C GLU A 104 14.27 -3.66 -3.24
N PRO A 105 15.47 -4.28 -3.28
CA PRO A 105 16.09 -5.00 -4.40
C PRO A 105 15.28 -6.21 -4.89
N LYS A 106 15.56 -6.68 -6.12
CA LYS A 106 14.85 -7.81 -6.74
C LYS A 106 14.70 -9.01 -5.79
N GLY A 107 13.48 -9.50 -5.64
CA GLY A 107 13.14 -10.63 -4.77
C GLY A 107 13.12 -10.28 -3.28
N LYS A 108 13.15 -9.00 -2.93
CA LYS A 108 13.17 -8.54 -1.54
C LYS A 108 12.06 -7.54 -1.24
N LEU A 109 11.77 -7.40 0.04
CA LEU A 109 10.93 -6.35 0.61
C LEU A 109 11.84 -5.44 1.43
N THR A 110 11.78 -4.13 1.20
CA THR A 110 12.47 -3.14 2.02
C THR A 110 11.44 -2.32 2.78
N VAL A 111 11.54 -2.31 4.08
CA VAL A 111 10.64 -1.59 4.97
C VAL A 111 11.37 -0.39 5.56
N TYR A 112 10.74 0.76 5.49
CA TYR A 112 11.17 1.98 6.15
C TYR A 112 10.14 2.30 7.23
N SER A 113 10.60 2.68 8.41
CA SER A 113 9.75 3.03 9.55
C SER A 113 10.39 4.15 10.35
N VAL A 114 9.56 4.96 10.97
CA VAL A 114 9.99 6.04 11.86
C VAL A 114 9.66 5.66 13.30
N ILE A 115 10.69 5.58 14.13
CA ILE A 115 10.55 5.46 15.59
C ILE A 115 11.20 6.72 16.15
N THR A 116 10.39 7.73 16.36
CA THR A 116 10.84 9.09 16.71
C THR A 116 11.89 9.08 17.82
N PRO A 117 13.05 9.75 17.62
CA PRO A 117 13.37 10.64 16.49
C PRO A 117 14.12 9.97 15.32
N ASN A 118 14.23 8.65 15.28
CA ASN A 118 15.11 7.92 14.35
C ASN A 118 14.35 7.29 13.19
N TYR A 119 15.03 7.20 12.05
CA TYR A 119 14.58 6.48 10.86
C TYR A 119 15.26 5.12 10.80
N TYR A 120 14.48 4.08 10.55
CA TYR A 120 14.95 2.72 10.43
C TYR A 120 14.57 2.14 9.08
N SER A 121 15.45 1.32 8.54
CA SER A 121 15.13 0.50 7.39
C SER A 121 15.69 -0.90 7.57
N TYR A 122 14.97 -1.88 7.06
CA TYR A 122 15.47 -3.24 6.94
C TYR A 122 15.00 -3.87 5.66
N THR A 123 15.76 -4.82 5.17
CA THR A 123 15.44 -5.57 3.96
C THR A 123 15.35 -7.04 4.30
N GLU A 124 14.28 -7.67 3.88
CA GLU A 124 14.03 -9.10 4.05
C GLU A 124 13.77 -9.77 2.69
N SER A 125 13.94 -11.07 2.62
CA SER A 125 13.54 -11.83 1.44
C SER A 125 12.02 -11.81 1.31
N ALA A 126 11.51 -11.58 0.11
CA ALA A 126 10.09 -11.73 -0.17
C ALA A 126 9.72 -13.21 -0.01
N THR A 127 9.31 -13.59 1.20
CA THR A 127 8.88 -14.96 1.47
C THR A 127 7.53 -15.19 0.80
N PRO A 128 7.40 -16.17 -0.09
CA PRO A 128 6.14 -16.48 -0.72
C PRO A 128 5.07 -16.79 0.32
N ILE A 129 3.93 -16.13 0.21
CA ILE A 129 2.76 -16.47 1.01
C ILE A 129 2.07 -17.65 0.32
N ASN A 130 1.85 -18.73 1.05
CA ASN A 130 1.09 -19.87 0.55
C ASN A 130 -0.39 -19.52 0.58
N TRP A 131 -0.90 -19.08 -0.57
CA TRP A 131 -2.29 -18.71 -0.74
C TRP A 131 -3.16 -19.92 -1.01
N ASN A 132 -4.23 -20.08 -0.23
CA ASN A 132 -5.32 -21.03 -0.50
C ASN A 132 -6.43 -20.27 -1.23
N PHE A 133 -6.67 -20.64 -2.47
CA PHE A 133 -7.67 -20.01 -3.32
C PHE A 133 -9.06 -20.56 -2.99
N SER A 134 -10.07 -19.70 -3.01
CA SER A 134 -11.48 -20.03 -2.84
C SER A 134 -12.21 -19.78 -4.15
N GLU A 135 -13.33 -20.48 -4.37
CA GLU A 135 -14.24 -20.20 -5.48
C GLU A 135 -15.15 -19.00 -5.20
N GLU A 136 -15.08 -18.44 -3.99
CA GLU A 136 -15.85 -17.26 -3.63
C GLU A 136 -15.40 -16.05 -4.43
N THR A 137 -16.37 -15.35 -5.02
CA THR A 137 -16.16 -14.12 -5.79
C THR A 137 -16.94 -12.97 -5.19
N ASP A 138 -16.42 -11.75 -5.37
CA ASP A 138 -17.08 -10.49 -4.99
C ASP A 138 -16.73 -9.42 -6.01
N THR A 139 -17.46 -8.30 -6.00
CA THR A 139 -17.16 -7.15 -6.87
C THR A 139 -16.66 -5.99 -6.03
N ILE A 140 -15.42 -5.61 -6.22
CA ILE A 140 -14.78 -4.51 -5.49
C ILE A 140 -14.29 -3.47 -6.50
N CYS A 141 -14.73 -2.23 -6.33
CA CYS A 141 -14.38 -1.11 -7.25
C CYS A 141 -14.70 -1.40 -8.72
N GLY A 142 -15.73 -2.21 -8.99
CA GLY A 142 -16.13 -2.59 -10.35
C GLY A 142 -15.34 -3.75 -10.95
N TYR A 143 -14.38 -4.32 -10.24
CA TYR A 143 -13.60 -5.49 -10.67
C TYR A 143 -14.12 -6.77 -10.04
N THR A 144 -14.16 -7.84 -10.81
CA THR A 144 -14.45 -9.18 -10.28
C THR A 144 -13.23 -9.67 -9.47
N CYS A 145 -13.45 -9.95 -8.21
CA CYS A 145 -12.41 -10.39 -7.27
C CYS A 145 -12.65 -11.82 -6.84
N GLN A 146 -11.56 -12.56 -6.69
CA GLN A 146 -11.54 -13.89 -6.12
C GLN A 146 -10.91 -13.84 -4.72
N LYS A 147 -11.43 -14.64 -3.80
CA LYS A 147 -10.94 -14.74 -2.43
C LYS A 147 -9.73 -15.68 -2.34
N ALA A 148 -8.74 -15.27 -1.56
CA ALA A 148 -7.66 -16.16 -1.14
C ALA A 148 -7.36 -15.96 0.35
N VAL A 149 -6.86 -17.01 1.00
CA VAL A 149 -6.50 -17.00 2.42
C VAL A 149 -5.07 -17.49 2.57
N GLY A 150 -4.26 -16.76 3.33
CA GLY A 150 -2.86 -17.12 3.58
C GLY A 150 -2.38 -16.73 4.98
N LYS A 151 -1.26 -17.31 5.41
CA LYS A 151 -0.63 -16.96 6.69
C LYS A 151 0.61 -16.13 6.45
N TYR A 152 0.70 -14.98 7.10
CA TYR A 152 1.86 -14.13 7.06
C TYR A 152 2.01 -13.33 8.35
N GLY A 153 3.24 -13.21 8.87
CA GLY A 153 3.53 -12.43 10.07
C GLY A 153 2.79 -12.91 11.32
N GLY A 154 2.52 -14.21 11.43
CA GLY A 154 1.78 -14.80 12.56
C GLY A 154 0.27 -14.56 12.52
N ARG A 155 -0.27 -14.05 11.42
CA ARG A 155 -1.69 -13.76 11.21
C ARG A 155 -2.25 -14.54 10.04
N THR A 156 -3.56 -14.74 10.04
CA THR A 156 -4.30 -15.26 8.90
C THR A 156 -4.88 -14.07 8.14
N TRP A 157 -4.52 -13.97 6.88
CA TRP A 157 -4.99 -12.92 5.96
C TRP A 157 -6.04 -13.49 5.03
N THR A 158 -7.16 -12.81 4.93
CA THR A 158 -8.15 -13.02 3.88
C THR A 158 -8.02 -11.86 2.91
N VAL A 159 -7.82 -12.15 1.64
CA VAL A 159 -7.62 -11.16 0.59
C VAL A 159 -8.59 -11.39 -0.56
N TRP A 160 -8.94 -10.31 -1.23
CA TRP A 160 -9.69 -10.30 -2.48
C TRP A 160 -8.81 -9.68 -3.56
N TYR A 161 -8.54 -10.43 -4.61
CA TYR A 161 -7.68 -10.00 -5.71
C TYR A 161 -8.41 -10.12 -7.04
N SER A 162 -8.06 -9.26 -7.99
CA SER A 162 -8.61 -9.31 -9.35
C SER A 162 -7.53 -9.63 -10.37
N SER A 163 -7.74 -10.68 -11.16
CA SER A 163 -6.89 -11.03 -12.29
C SER A 163 -7.09 -10.11 -13.50
N GLU A 164 -8.12 -9.26 -13.50
CA GLU A 164 -8.30 -8.22 -14.50
C GLU A 164 -7.20 -7.17 -14.47
N ILE A 165 -6.51 -7.04 -13.32
CA ILE A 165 -5.31 -6.22 -13.14
C ILE A 165 -4.14 -7.17 -12.88
N PRO A 166 -3.40 -7.62 -13.92
CA PRO A 166 -2.46 -8.74 -13.83
C PRO A 166 -1.11 -8.34 -13.23
N VAL A 167 -1.12 -7.80 -12.03
CA VAL A 167 0.08 -7.45 -11.26
C VAL A 167 0.11 -8.22 -9.95
N SER A 168 1.27 -8.79 -9.60
CA SER A 168 1.42 -9.63 -8.40
C SER A 168 1.74 -8.83 -7.14
N PHE A 169 1.44 -7.54 -7.13
CA PHE A 169 1.65 -6.65 -6.00
C PHE A 169 0.35 -6.44 -5.22
N GLY A 170 0.49 -5.95 -3.99
CA GLY A 170 -0.64 -5.63 -3.13
C GLY A 170 -0.23 -4.73 -1.97
N PRO A 171 -1.18 -4.33 -1.11
CA PRO A 171 -0.90 -3.44 0.00
C PRO A 171 0.05 -4.09 1.00
N TRP A 172 0.88 -3.27 1.64
CA TRP A 172 1.88 -3.66 2.64
C TRP A 172 2.84 -4.73 2.09
N LYS A 173 2.78 -5.96 2.59
CA LYS A 173 3.62 -7.09 2.18
C LYS A 173 2.81 -8.21 1.51
N LEU A 174 1.54 -7.96 1.20
CA LEU A 174 0.62 -8.95 0.64
C LEU A 174 0.79 -8.98 -0.88
N CYS A 175 1.64 -9.88 -1.35
CA CYS A 175 1.99 -10.03 -2.77
C CYS A 175 1.98 -11.50 -3.19
N GLY A 176 2.23 -11.77 -4.48
CA GLY A 176 2.37 -13.13 -5.01
C GLY A 176 1.05 -13.77 -5.47
N LEU A 177 -0.03 -13.01 -5.60
CA LEU A 177 -1.28 -13.44 -6.22
C LEU A 177 -1.26 -13.17 -7.73
N PRO A 178 -2.07 -13.86 -8.53
CA PRO A 178 -2.12 -13.67 -9.99
C PRO A 178 -2.92 -12.43 -10.39
N GLY A 179 -3.02 -11.43 -9.54
CA GLY A 179 -3.72 -10.18 -9.76
C GLY A 179 -3.57 -9.23 -8.57
N LEU A 180 -3.99 -7.98 -8.78
CA LEU A 180 -3.93 -6.94 -7.76
C LEU A 180 -4.84 -7.26 -6.57
N VAL A 181 -4.32 -7.15 -5.36
CA VAL A 181 -5.10 -7.25 -4.13
C VAL A 181 -5.90 -5.96 -3.94
N LEU A 182 -7.22 -6.04 -3.98
CA LEU A 182 -8.14 -4.89 -3.83
C LEU A 182 -8.69 -4.75 -2.41
N ALA A 183 -8.76 -5.84 -1.64
CA ALA A 183 -9.11 -5.79 -0.24
C ALA A 183 -8.34 -6.86 0.55
N ALA A 184 -8.03 -6.56 1.80
CA ALA A 184 -7.38 -7.49 2.71
C ALA A 184 -7.83 -7.24 4.15
N ASN A 185 -7.99 -8.32 4.91
CA ASN A 185 -8.24 -8.25 6.34
C ASN A 185 -7.49 -9.35 7.07
N ASP A 186 -7.05 -9.07 8.29
CA ASP A 186 -6.48 -10.05 9.20
C ASP A 186 -7.50 -10.50 10.26
N ALA A 187 -7.37 -11.72 10.73
CA ALA A 187 -8.16 -12.30 11.81
C ALA A 187 -7.30 -12.56 13.05
#